data_e4aacd8f3ca0c2cced9b4a8f52b2a6a7
#
_entry.id   e4aacd8f3ca0c2cced9b4a8f52b2a6a7
#
_cell.length_a   1.000
_cell.length_b   1.000
_cell.length_c   1.000
_cell.angle_alpha   90.00
_cell.angle_beta   90.00
_cell.angle_gamma   90.00
#
_symmetry.space_group_name_H-M   'P 1'
#
loop_
_entity.id
_entity.type
_entity.pdbx_description
1 polymer ?
#
loop_
_entity_poly.entity_id
_entity_poly.type
_entity_poly.pdbx_seq_one_letter_code
_entity_poly.pdbx_strand_id
1 'polypeptide(L)'
;MKEKISIVKIGGNIVDNPEALQAFLADFRELEGRKVLVHGGGVLASKMARQLGIETKMVEGRRITDEETIRVVTMVYAGWINKSIVARLQQVGCNALGLSGADANAIPSVRRSPVPIDFGFVGDPDPVRINAPFIAQLVDNGIVPVFCAITHDGQGSLLNTNADTIAYSVATALSAHFETTLFYCFEKEGVLRDVNDPTSLIPTMRQEECIALKQQGIIADGMIPKLDNSFRAISQGVSKVMILHAKNLLSGKGTLLTGSQSKE
;
A
#
# COMPACT_ATOMS: atom_id res chain seq x y z
N MET A 1 -26.93 -0.48 4.63
CA MET A 1 -25.76 -0.65 3.72
C MET A 1 -24.55 -0.10 4.45
N LYS A 2 -23.39 -0.75 4.36
CA LYS A 2 -22.15 -0.19 4.90
C LYS A 2 -21.74 1.08 4.13
N GLU A 3 -21.19 2.06 4.84
CA GLU A 3 -20.60 3.24 4.20
C GLU A 3 -19.33 2.88 3.44
N LYS A 4 -19.00 3.64 2.40
CA LYS A 4 -17.85 3.34 1.52
C LYS A 4 -16.57 3.93 2.07
N ILE A 5 -15.47 3.19 1.93
CA ILE A 5 -14.13 3.66 2.22
C ILE A 5 -13.14 3.25 1.12
N SER A 6 -12.26 4.16 0.77
CA SER A 6 -11.19 3.94 -0.22
C SER A 6 -9.84 3.85 0.49
N ILE A 7 -9.15 2.72 0.34
CA ILE A 7 -7.76 2.55 0.79
C ILE A 7 -6.88 2.69 -0.44
N VAL A 8 -6.09 3.75 -0.48
CA VAL A 8 -5.29 4.10 -1.66
C VAL A 8 -3.81 3.93 -1.33
N LYS A 9 -3.13 3.06 -2.07
CA LYS A 9 -1.68 2.89 -1.94
C LYS A 9 -0.96 3.49 -3.14
N ILE A 10 0.01 4.35 -2.90
CA ILE A 10 0.86 4.94 -3.95
C ILE A 10 2.22 4.28 -4.02
N GLY A 11 2.70 4.03 -5.25
CA GLY A 11 4.03 3.47 -5.52
C GLY A 11 5.17 4.46 -5.29
N GLY A 12 6.39 3.94 -5.13
CA GLY A 12 7.58 4.75 -4.87
C GLY A 12 7.87 5.75 -5.98
N ASN A 13 7.72 5.36 -7.25
CA ASN A 13 7.97 6.25 -8.39
C ASN A 13 7.08 7.51 -8.40
N ILE A 14 5.85 7.41 -7.87
CA ILE A 14 4.97 8.57 -7.70
C ILE A 14 5.47 9.45 -6.54
N VAL A 15 5.86 8.83 -5.42
CA VAL A 15 6.36 9.53 -4.23
C VAL A 15 7.67 10.28 -4.51
N ASP A 16 8.54 9.68 -5.34
CA ASP A 16 9.87 10.22 -5.65
C ASP A 16 9.85 11.30 -6.76
N ASN A 17 8.70 11.49 -7.43
CA ASN A 17 8.49 12.54 -8.44
C ASN A 17 7.58 13.66 -7.89
N PRO A 18 8.11 14.87 -7.61
CA PRO A 18 7.34 15.95 -6.99
C PRO A 18 6.10 16.38 -7.78
N GLU A 19 6.17 16.40 -9.11
CA GLU A 19 5.05 16.81 -9.99
C GLU A 19 3.98 15.72 -10.03
N ALA A 20 4.39 14.46 -10.21
CA ALA A 20 3.47 13.31 -10.18
C ALA A 20 2.77 13.19 -8.82
N LEU A 21 3.50 13.39 -7.73
CA LEU A 21 2.94 13.40 -6.39
C LEU A 21 1.93 14.53 -6.20
N GLN A 22 2.25 15.75 -6.64
CA GLN A 22 1.35 16.89 -6.51
C GLN A 22 0.03 16.67 -7.29
N ALA A 23 0.12 16.20 -8.52
CA ALA A 23 -1.05 15.86 -9.33
C ALA A 23 -1.90 14.76 -8.68
N PHE A 24 -1.25 13.69 -8.23
CA PHE A 24 -1.93 12.59 -7.53
C PHE A 24 -2.64 13.06 -6.25
N LEU A 25 -2.02 13.91 -5.43
CA LEU A 25 -2.62 14.40 -4.19
C LEU A 25 -3.81 15.33 -4.44
N ALA A 26 -3.82 16.07 -5.55
CA ALA A 26 -4.97 16.84 -6.00
C ALA A 26 -6.15 15.91 -6.36
N ASP A 27 -5.90 14.86 -7.15
CA ASP A 27 -6.92 13.85 -7.49
C ASP A 27 -7.39 13.08 -6.24
N PHE A 28 -6.47 12.73 -5.34
CA PHE A 28 -6.80 12.06 -4.09
C PHE A 28 -7.71 12.91 -3.20
N ARG A 29 -7.51 14.22 -3.16
CA ARG A 29 -8.39 15.15 -2.44
C ARG A 29 -9.81 15.09 -2.99
N GLU A 30 -9.98 15.04 -4.31
CA GLU A 30 -11.29 15.00 -4.99
C GLU A 30 -11.98 13.62 -4.87
N LEU A 31 -11.27 12.57 -4.48
CA LEU A 31 -11.87 11.25 -4.27
C LEU A 31 -12.92 11.35 -3.16
N GLU A 32 -14.18 11.06 -3.49
CA GLU A 32 -15.31 11.20 -2.59
C GLU A 32 -15.29 10.16 -1.45
N GLY A 33 -15.91 10.52 -0.34
CA GLY A 33 -16.11 9.65 0.82
C GLY A 33 -14.90 9.51 1.72
N ARG A 34 -14.97 8.51 2.61
CA ARG A 34 -13.88 8.18 3.54
C ARG A 34 -12.70 7.60 2.80
N LYS A 35 -11.50 7.98 3.20
CA LYS A 35 -10.29 7.52 2.52
C LYS A 35 -9.08 7.43 3.45
N VAL A 36 -8.19 6.51 3.14
CA VAL A 36 -6.90 6.29 3.80
C VAL A 36 -5.82 6.27 2.72
N LEU A 37 -4.70 6.92 2.95
CA LEU A 37 -3.54 6.87 2.06
C LEU A 37 -2.45 6.00 2.67
N VAL A 38 -1.81 5.16 1.86
CA VAL A 38 -0.65 4.35 2.25
C VAL A 38 0.49 4.61 1.29
N HIS A 39 1.69 4.88 1.80
CA HIS A 39 2.86 5.11 0.97
C HIS A 39 4.08 4.33 1.42
N GLY A 40 4.98 4.07 0.47
CA GLY A 40 6.34 3.59 0.70
C GLY A 40 7.36 4.72 0.60
N GLY A 41 8.52 4.44 0.00
CA GLY A 41 9.62 5.40 -0.18
C GLY A 41 10.98 4.73 -0.36
N GLY A 42 10.99 3.50 -0.87
CA GLY A 42 12.17 2.64 -0.93
C GLY A 42 13.35 3.23 -1.70
N VAL A 43 13.09 3.96 -2.79
CA VAL A 43 14.14 4.59 -3.62
C VAL A 43 14.83 5.71 -2.82
N LEU A 44 14.06 6.61 -2.21
CA LEU A 44 14.62 7.69 -1.40
C LEU A 44 15.36 7.14 -0.18
N ALA A 45 14.84 6.11 0.49
CA ALA A 45 15.53 5.47 1.60
C ALA A 45 16.87 4.83 1.17
N SER A 46 16.93 4.16 0.00
CA SER A 46 18.18 3.63 -0.54
C SER A 46 19.19 4.74 -0.87
N LYS A 47 18.71 5.85 -1.43
CA LYS A 47 19.56 7.02 -1.70
C LYS A 47 20.14 7.61 -0.42
N MET A 48 19.32 7.77 0.60
CA MET A 48 19.73 8.31 1.89
C MET A 48 20.71 7.38 2.62
N ALA A 49 20.43 6.06 2.66
CA ALA A 49 21.33 5.07 3.25
C ALA A 49 22.72 5.13 2.59
N ARG A 50 22.77 5.19 1.24
CA ARG A 50 24.05 5.33 0.51
C ARG A 50 24.80 6.61 0.88
N GLN A 51 24.10 7.74 1.04
CA GLN A 51 24.71 9.00 1.47
C GLN A 51 25.30 8.93 2.89
N LEU A 52 24.73 8.10 3.75
CA LEU A 52 25.21 7.84 5.11
C LEU A 52 26.25 6.71 5.19
N GLY A 53 26.65 6.14 4.04
CA GLY A 53 27.62 5.02 4.00
C GLY A 53 27.04 3.67 4.43
N ILE A 54 25.71 3.55 4.53
CA ILE A 54 25.02 2.32 4.92
C ILE A 54 24.69 1.51 3.67
N GLU A 55 25.24 0.28 3.61
CA GLU A 55 24.96 -0.65 2.52
C GLU A 55 23.56 -1.26 2.68
N THR A 56 22.74 -1.18 1.63
CA THR A 56 21.41 -1.78 1.64
C THR A 56 21.39 -3.04 0.78
N LYS A 57 20.94 -4.16 1.37
CA LYS A 57 20.81 -5.45 0.68
C LYS A 57 19.34 -5.71 0.35
N MET A 58 19.09 -6.16 -0.88
CA MET A 58 17.75 -6.51 -1.36
C MET A 58 17.70 -7.99 -1.74
N VAL A 59 16.68 -8.70 -1.30
CA VAL A 59 16.41 -10.09 -1.69
C VAL A 59 14.95 -10.17 -2.15
N GLU A 60 14.73 -10.62 -3.37
CA GLU A 60 13.39 -10.75 -3.98
C GLU A 60 12.55 -9.45 -3.86
N GLY A 61 13.19 -8.30 -4.10
CA GLY A 61 12.55 -6.99 -4.00
C GLY A 61 12.26 -6.51 -2.57
N ARG A 62 12.73 -7.22 -1.54
CA ARG A 62 12.57 -6.88 -0.12
C ARG A 62 13.90 -6.48 0.48
N ARG A 63 13.88 -5.46 1.32
CA ARG A 63 15.09 -4.93 1.99
C ARG A 63 15.42 -5.76 3.22
N ILE A 64 16.64 -6.30 3.29
CA ILE A 64 17.19 -6.75 4.58
C ILE A 64 17.37 -5.51 5.43
N THR A 65 16.80 -5.51 6.62
CA THR A 65 16.67 -4.33 7.47
C THR A 65 17.35 -4.62 8.82
N ASP A 66 18.63 -4.29 8.92
CA ASP A 66 19.38 -4.28 10.16
C ASP A 66 19.05 -3.04 11.02
N GLU A 67 19.74 -2.88 12.15
CA GLU A 67 19.49 -1.80 13.10
C GLU A 67 19.77 -0.39 12.52
N GLU A 68 20.79 -0.26 11.69
CA GLU A 68 21.09 1.01 11.02
C GLU A 68 20.07 1.30 9.92
N THR A 69 19.71 0.30 9.16
CA THR A 69 18.72 0.41 8.08
C THR A 69 17.35 0.77 8.62
N ILE A 70 16.87 0.17 9.76
CA ILE A 70 15.56 0.54 10.31
C ILE A 70 15.53 2.00 10.76
N ARG A 71 16.61 2.54 11.29
CA ARG A 71 16.72 3.97 11.65
C ARG A 71 16.57 4.84 10.42
N VAL A 72 17.29 4.55 9.33
CA VAL A 72 17.22 5.32 8.09
C VAL A 72 15.83 5.26 7.46
N VAL A 73 15.25 4.07 7.32
CA VAL A 73 13.92 3.95 6.70
C VAL A 73 12.85 4.64 7.55
N THR A 74 12.97 4.61 8.88
CA THR A 74 12.06 5.35 9.76
C THR A 74 12.17 6.85 9.56
N MET A 75 13.39 7.42 9.57
CA MET A 75 13.60 8.85 9.31
C MET A 75 13.02 9.26 7.95
N VAL A 76 13.24 8.45 6.91
CA VAL A 76 12.78 8.77 5.56
C VAL A 76 11.27 8.58 5.42
N TYR A 77 10.73 7.43 5.85
CA TYR A 77 9.32 7.12 5.63
C TYR A 77 8.40 7.89 6.57
N ALA A 78 8.62 7.81 7.89
CA ALA A 78 7.74 8.43 8.88
C ALA A 78 8.02 9.93 9.07
N GLY A 79 9.26 10.35 8.85
CA GLY A 79 9.68 11.75 8.91
C GLY A 79 9.43 12.46 7.59
N TRP A 80 10.38 12.39 6.68
CA TRP A 80 10.40 13.24 5.49
C TRP A 80 9.22 13.00 4.54
N ILE A 81 9.02 11.77 4.07
CA ILE A 81 8.00 11.48 3.04
C ILE A 81 6.60 11.70 3.63
N ASN A 82 6.30 11.08 4.77
CA ASN A 82 4.99 11.15 5.39
C ASN A 82 4.57 12.61 5.66
N LYS A 83 5.44 13.39 6.31
CA LYS A 83 5.13 14.77 6.66
C LYS A 83 5.09 15.70 5.43
N SER A 84 5.88 15.41 4.39
CA SER A 84 5.80 16.13 3.11
C SER A 84 4.46 15.86 2.39
N ILE A 85 3.97 14.62 2.41
CA ILE A 85 2.65 14.28 1.85
C ILE A 85 1.55 14.97 2.64
N VAL A 86 1.60 14.91 3.98
CA VAL A 86 0.60 15.57 4.84
C VAL A 86 0.57 17.08 4.60
N ALA A 87 1.72 17.74 4.54
CA ALA A 87 1.79 19.19 4.29
C ALA A 87 1.17 19.56 2.93
N ARG A 88 1.42 18.76 1.88
CA ARG A 88 0.81 18.96 0.55
C ARG A 88 -0.70 18.68 0.54
N LEU A 89 -1.17 17.69 1.29
CA LEU A 89 -2.60 17.43 1.45
C LEU A 89 -3.30 18.57 2.17
N GLN A 90 -2.70 19.11 3.23
CA GLN A 90 -3.22 20.31 3.92
C GLN A 90 -3.27 21.52 2.96
N GLN A 91 -2.27 21.71 2.12
CA GLN A 91 -2.24 22.78 1.11
C GLN A 91 -3.45 22.73 0.16
N VAL A 92 -3.92 21.53 -0.19
CA VAL A 92 -5.10 21.36 -1.06
C VAL A 92 -6.41 21.22 -0.27
N GLY A 93 -6.42 21.50 1.03
CA GLY A 93 -7.62 21.47 1.88
C GLY A 93 -8.07 20.06 2.29
N CYS A 94 -7.18 19.07 2.23
CA CYS A 94 -7.44 17.72 2.72
C CYS A 94 -6.89 17.58 4.15
N ASN A 95 -7.76 17.42 5.16
CA ASN A 95 -7.37 17.31 6.57
C ASN A 95 -6.71 15.97 6.86
N ALA A 96 -5.40 15.89 6.68
CA ALA A 96 -4.61 14.67 6.76
C ALA A 96 -3.81 14.55 8.05
N LEU A 97 -3.72 13.32 8.59
CA LEU A 97 -2.91 12.95 9.75
C LEU A 97 -1.89 11.87 9.34
N GLY A 98 -0.59 12.21 9.45
CA GLY A 98 0.48 11.27 9.13
C GLY A 98 0.81 10.36 10.30
N LEU A 99 0.79 9.04 10.02
CA LEU A 99 0.92 7.97 10.99
C LEU A 99 1.92 6.90 10.52
N SER A 100 2.57 6.27 11.47
CA SER A 100 3.15 4.92 11.35
C SER A 100 2.18 3.89 11.95
N GLY A 101 2.49 2.61 11.84
CA GLY A 101 1.72 1.57 12.51
C GLY A 101 1.90 1.57 14.03
N ALA A 102 2.93 2.24 14.56
CA ALA A 102 3.17 2.35 16.00
C ALA A 102 2.23 3.37 16.68
N ASP A 103 1.79 4.41 15.94
CA ASP A 103 0.91 5.44 16.46
C ASP A 103 -0.45 4.84 16.85
N ALA A 104 -0.88 5.05 18.08
CA ALA A 104 -2.10 4.47 18.66
C ALA A 104 -2.21 2.94 18.49
N ASN A 105 -1.09 2.23 18.40
CA ASN A 105 -1.05 0.78 18.12
C ASN A 105 -1.90 0.42 16.87
N ALA A 106 -1.81 1.27 15.83
CA ALA A 106 -2.70 1.17 14.67
C ALA A 106 -2.44 -0.09 13.85
N ILE A 107 -1.17 -0.46 13.64
CA ILE A 107 -0.78 -1.61 12.80
C ILE A 107 0.31 -2.42 13.53
N PRO A 108 -0.05 -3.22 14.55
CA PRO A 108 0.87 -4.14 15.16
C PRO A 108 1.24 -5.26 14.17
N SER A 109 2.51 -5.65 14.18
CA SER A 109 3.06 -6.65 13.27
C SER A 109 3.85 -7.72 14.03
N VAL A 110 4.04 -8.86 13.40
CA VAL A 110 4.96 -9.87 13.89
C VAL A 110 6.27 -9.69 13.12
N ARG A 111 7.41 -9.76 13.85
CA ARG A 111 8.71 -9.79 13.17
C ARG A 111 8.77 -11.02 12.27
N ARG A 112 9.17 -10.82 11.01
CA ARG A 112 9.26 -11.90 10.03
C ARG A 112 10.17 -13.02 10.53
N SER A 113 9.78 -14.27 10.27
CA SER A 113 10.60 -15.45 10.56
C SER A 113 11.99 -15.31 9.92
N PRO A 114 13.07 -15.64 10.62
CA PRO A 114 14.43 -15.60 10.09
C PRO A 114 14.72 -16.77 9.12
N VAL A 115 13.77 -17.66 8.89
CA VAL A 115 13.93 -18.84 8.01
C VAL A 115 13.01 -18.70 6.81
N PRO A 116 13.47 -18.94 5.58
CA PRO A 116 14.83 -19.34 5.15
C PRO A 116 15.85 -18.18 5.12
N ILE A 117 15.41 -16.92 5.20
CA ILE A 117 16.26 -15.72 5.13
C ILE A 117 15.90 -14.80 6.28
N ASP A 118 16.90 -14.38 7.05
CA ASP A 118 16.72 -13.35 8.07
C ASP A 118 16.66 -11.96 7.42
N PHE A 119 15.48 -11.38 7.38
CA PHE A 119 15.27 -10.02 6.92
C PHE A 119 15.49 -8.94 8.01
N GLY A 120 15.80 -9.33 9.24
CA GLY A 120 16.04 -8.42 10.35
C GLY A 120 14.77 -7.76 10.89
N PHE A 121 14.74 -6.44 10.98
CA PHE A 121 13.61 -5.65 11.46
C PHE A 121 12.53 -5.47 10.38
N VAL A 122 11.98 -6.58 9.90
CA VAL A 122 10.88 -6.59 8.91
C VAL A 122 9.62 -7.12 9.57
N GLY A 123 8.49 -6.45 9.35
CA GLY A 123 7.20 -6.75 9.94
C GLY A 123 6.20 -7.34 8.95
N ASP A 124 5.45 -8.32 9.43
CA ASP A 124 4.28 -8.89 8.76
C ASP A 124 3.03 -8.55 9.59
N PRO A 125 2.19 -7.58 9.14
CA PRO A 125 0.97 -7.20 9.85
C PRO A 125 -0.10 -8.29 9.72
N ASP A 126 -0.85 -8.49 10.79
CA ASP A 126 -2.03 -9.34 10.82
C ASP A 126 -3.28 -8.47 10.75
N PRO A 127 -4.14 -8.60 9.72
CA PRO A 127 -5.37 -7.83 9.59
C PRO A 127 -6.29 -7.88 10.82
N VAL A 128 -6.31 -9.00 11.54
CA VAL A 128 -7.15 -9.18 12.75
C VAL A 128 -6.66 -8.31 13.92
N ARG A 129 -5.38 -7.97 13.94
CA ARG A 129 -4.76 -7.18 15.03
C ARG A 129 -4.74 -5.68 14.75
N ILE A 130 -5.14 -5.25 13.55
CA ILE A 130 -5.18 -3.83 13.20
C ILE A 130 -6.25 -3.12 14.04
N ASN A 131 -5.90 -1.94 14.56
CA ASN A 131 -6.82 -1.11 15.33
C ASN A 131 -7.82 -0.41 14.39
N ALA A 132 -8.70 -1.22 13.77
CA ALA A 132 -9.73 -0.72 12.86
C ALA A 132 -10.67 0.31 13.51
N PRO A 133 -11.07 0.18 14.80
CA PRO A 133 -11.87 1.21 15.48
C PRO A 133 -11.18 2.58 15.52
N PHE A 134 -9.88 2.63 15.79
CA PHE A 134 -9.13 3.90 15.78
C PHE A 134 -9.11 4.54 14.39
N ILE A 135 -8.86 3.73 13.35
CA ILE A 135 -8.85 4.24 11.96
C ILE A 135 -10.25 4.71 11.56
N ALA A 136 -11.30 3.96 11.90
CA ALA A 136 -12.69 4.35 11.67
C ALA A 136 -13.04 5.67 12.36
N GLN A 137 -12.64 5.85 13.62
CA GLN A 137 -12.85 7.10 14.35
C GLN A 137 -12.20 8.30 13.66
N LEU A 138 -11.00 8.15 13.10
CA LEU A 138 -10.34 9.24 12.36
C LEU A 138 -11.15 9.63 11.12
N VAL A 139 -11.50 8.66 10.27
CA VAL A 139 -12.22 8.95 9.02
C VAL A 139 -13.64 9.43 9.24
N ASP A 140 -14.30 9.01 10.32
CA ASP A 140 -15.63 9.49 10.72
C ASP A 140 -15.60 10.94 11.21
N ASN A 141 -14.45 11.40 11.74
CA ASN A 141 -14.22 12.79 12.11
C ASN A 141 -13.62 13.64 10.98
N GLY A 142 -13.63 13.14 9.73
CA GLY A 142 -13.14 13.88 8.57
C GLY A 142 -11.60 14.01 8.51
N ILE A 143 -10.88 13.20 9.28
CA ILE A 143 -9.41 13.14 9.25
C ILE A 143 -8.99 12.01 8.31
N VAL A 144 -8.09 12.31 7.39
CA VAL A 144 -7.54 11.34 6.44
C VAL A 144 -6.24 10.74 6.98
N PRO A 145 -6.22 9.47 7.42
CA PRO A 145 -4.98 8.82 7.84
C PRO A 145 -4.04 8.61 6.65
N VAL A 146 -2.77 8.96 6.85
CA VAL A 146 -1.68 8.74 5.88
C VAL A 146 -0.64 7.84 6.53
N PHE A 147 -0.68 6.55 6.21
CA PHE A 147 0.24 5.57 6.77
C PHE A 147 1.52 5.45 5.95
N CYS A 148 2.67 5.53 6.63
CA CYS A 148 3.95 5.15 6.07
C CYS A 148 4.25 3.65 6.28
N ALA A 149 5.29 3.16 5.60
CA ALA A 149 5.67 1.74 5.60
C ALA A 149 6.49 1.33 6.86
N ILE A 150 6.12 1.83 8.03
CA ILE A 150 6.69 1.49 9.34
C ILE A 150 5.59 0.94 10.24
N THR A 151 5.85 -0.22 10.86
CA THR A 151 5.00 -0.85 11.86
C THR A 151 5.79 -1.11 13.14
N HIS A 152 5.27 -1.88 14.08
CA HIS A 152 5.96 -2.22 15.33
C HIS A 152 5.56 -3.62 15.82
N ASP A 153 6.39 -4.21 16.68
CA ASP A 153 6.19 -5.56 17.22
C ASP A 153 5.40 -5.59 18.56
N GLY A 154 5.10 -4.45 19.13
CA GLY A 154 4.50 -4.35 20.46
C GLY A 154 5.49 -4.60 21.62
N GLN A 155 6.78 -4.77 21.32
CA GLN A 155 7.86 -5.03 22.29
C GLN A 155 8.93 -3.92 22.29
N GLY A 156 8.62 -2.78 21.65
CA GLY A 156 9.50 -1.61 21.58
C GLY A 156 10.32 -1.49 20.30
N SER A 157 10.20 -2.44 19.34
CA SER A 157 10.92 -2.35 18.07
C SER A 157 10.02 -1.85 16.95
N LEU A 158 10.56 -0.95 16.13
CA LEU A 158 9.98 -0.57 14.84
C LEU A 158 10.32 -1.62 13.78
N LEU A 159 9.42 -1.82 12.84
CA LEU A 159 9.57 -2.79 11.76
C LEU A 159 9.32 -2.12 10.40
N ASN A 160 10.23 -2.36 9.45
CA ASN A 160 10.04 -2.01 8.06
C ASN A 160 9.03 -2.97 7.42
N THR A 161 7.99 -2.45 6.81
CA THR A 161 6.90 -3.27 6.26
C THR A 161 6.64 -2.88 4.80
N ASN A 162 6.28 -3.84 3.98
CA ASN A 162 5.89 -3.56 2.60
C ASN A 162 4.57 -2.75 2.58
N ALA A 163 4.56 -1.61 1.87
CA ALA A 163 3.39 -0.73 1.81
C ALA A 163 2.17 -1.38 1.13
N ASP A 164 2.36 -2.30 0.17
CA ASP A 164 1.26 -3.06 -0.42
C ASP A 164 0.62 -3.99 0.63
N THR A 165 1.45 -4.59 1.51
CA THR A 165 0.97 -5.43 2.62
C THR A 165 0.22 -4.60 3.66
N ILE A 166 0.70 -3.39 4.01
CA ILE A 166 -0.04 -2.48 4.91
C ILE A 166 -1.40 -2.14 4.31
N ALA A 167 -1.44 -1.73 3.04
CA ALA A 167 -2.70 -1.35 2.37
C ALA A 167 -3.70 -2.51 2.34
N TYR A 168 -3.22 -3.72 2.00
CA TYR A 168 -4.01 -4.94 2.07
C TYR A 168 -4.56 -5.18 3.48
N SER A 169 -3.72 -5.12 4.50
CA SER A 169 -4.12 -5.44 5.87
C SER A 169 -5.11 -4.42 6.43
N VAL A 170 -4.89 -3.12 6.16
CA VAL A 170 -5.82 -2.05 6.56
C VAL A 170 -7.16 -2.19 5.82
N ALA A 171 -7.15 -2.46 4.52
CA ALA A 171 -8.37 -2.67 3.75
C ALA A 171 -9.18 -3.86 4.27
N THR A 172 -8.52 -4.98 4.57
CA THR A 172 -9.13 -6.18 5.14
C THR A 172 -9.72 -5.91 6.52
N ALA A 173 -8.99 -5.26 7.41
CA ALA A 173 -9.49 -4.93 8.75
C ALA A 173 -10.72 -4.01 8.71
N LEU A 174 -10.71 -3.02 7.82
CA LEU A 174 -11.83 -2.08 7.67
C LEU A 174 -13.03 -2.67 6.93
N SER A 175 -12.89 -3.78 6.21
CA SER A 175 -14.00 -4.43 5.49
C SER A 175 -15.11 -4.96 6.42
N ALA A 176 -14.79 -5.19 7.69
CA ALA A 176 -15.78 -5.52 8.71
C ALA A 176 -16.76 -4.35 8.97
N HIS A 177 -16.30 -3.11 8.85
CA HIS A 177 -17.05 -1.88 9.16
C HIS A 177 -17.58 -1.16 7.92
N PHE A 178 -16.85 -1.21 6.79
CA PHE A 178 -17.11 -0.45 5.57
C PHE A 178 -17.24 -1.34 4.33
N GLU A 179 -17.90 -0.82 3.29
CA GLU A 179 -17.75 -1.31 1.93
C GLU A 179 -16.39 -0.79 1.39
N THR A 180 -15.37 -1.63 1.42
CA THR A 180 -13.98 -1.23 1.21
C THR A 180 -13.54 -1.45 -0.23
N THR A 181 -12.97 -0.41 -0.84
CA THR A 181 -12.24 -0.51 -2.12
C THR A 181 -10.76 -0.26 -1.88
N LEU A 182 -9.91 -1.18 -2.34
CA LEU A 182 -8.46 -1.05 -2.31
C LEU A 182 -7.92 -0.64 -3.68
N PHE A 183 -7.20 0.48 -3.73
CA PHE A 183 -6.56 0.99 -4.92
C PHE A 183 -5.04 0.83 -4.83
N TYR A 184 -4.45 0.14 -5.78
CA TYR A 184 -3.00 0.14 -6.00
C TYR A 184 -2.68 1.08 -7.17
N CYS A 185 -2.15 2.26 -6.84
CA CYS A 185 -1.78 3.30 -7.79
C CYS A 185 -0.27 3.28 -8.07
N PHE A 186 0.11 3.20 -9.32
CA PHE A 186 1.52 3.15 -9.76
C PHE A 186 1.68 3.73 -11.17
N GLU A 187 2.77 3.44 -11.88
CA GLU A 187 3.11 4.04 -13.19
C GLU A 187 2.60 3.26 -14.41
N LYS A 188 1.93 2.13 -14.22
CA LYS A 188 1.34 1.34 -15.32
C LYS A 188 -0.17 1.52 -15.34
N GLU A 189 -0.79 1.34 -16.53
CA GLU A 189 -2.25 1.48 -16.72
C GLU A 189 -3.07 0.47 -15.90
N GLY A 190 -2.47 -0.63 -15.51
CA GLY A 190 -3.09 -1.74 -14.76
C GLY A 190 -2.29 -3.02 -15.01
N VAL A 191 -2.95 -4.16 -15.01
CA VAL A 191 -2.38 -5.43 -15.45
C VAL A 191 -2.43 -5.49 -16.97
N LEU A 192 -1.27 -5.66 -17.61
CA LEU A 192 -1.13 -5.72 -19.06
C LEU A 192 -0.86 -7.18 -19.50
N ARG A 193 -1.39 -7.58 -20.66
CA ARG A 193 -1.02 -8.87 -21.28
C ARG A 193 0.39 -8.85 -21.84
N ASP A 194 0.85 -7.70 -22.32
CA ASP A 194 2.22 -7.42 -22.70
C ASP A 194 2.69 -6.16 -21.98
N VAL A 195 3.73 -6.28 -21.17
CA VAL A 195 4.28 -5.19 -20.35
C VAL A 195 4.79 -4.02 -21.20
N ASN A 196 5.12 -4.27 -22.48
CA ASN A 196 5.60 -3.27 -23.44
C ASN A 196 4.47 -2.63 -24.27
N ASP A 197 3.25 -3.18 -24.20
CA ASP A 197 2.08 -2.64 -24.91
C ASP A 197 1.04 -2.08 -23.92
N PRO A 198 0.99 -0.75 -23.73
CA PRO A 198 0.01 -0.11 -22.85
C PRO A 198 -1.46 -0.34 -23.27
N THR A 199 -1.70 -0.73 -24.53
CA THR A 199 -3.05 -1.01 -25.04
C THR A 199 -3.54 -2.40 -24.67
N SER A 200 -2.65 -3.27 -24.19
CA SER A 200 -2.95 -4.64 -23.78
C SER A 200 -3.56 -4.74 -22.37
N LEU A 201 -4.14 -3.64 -21.84
CA LEU A 201 -4.77 -3.59 -20.52
C LEU A 201 -5.87 -4.64 -20.39
N ILE A 202 -5.84 -5.37 -19.28
CA ILE A 202 -6.90 -6.28 -18.86
C ILE A 202 -7.88 -5.49 -17.97
N PRO A 203 -9.08 -5.11 -18.45
CA PRO A 203 -9.96 -4.22 -17.67
C PRO A 203 -10.55 -4.86 -16.43
N THR A 204 -10.80 -6.18 -16.50
CA THR A 204 -11.33 -6.97 -15.38
C THR A 204 -10.62 -8.31 -15.34
N MET A 205 -10.24 -8.76 -14.16
CA MET A 205 -9.56 -10.04 -13.97
C MET A 205 -10.16 -10.80 -12.80
N ARG A 206 -10.45 -12.10 -13.02
CA ARG A 206 -10.84 -13.04 -11.98
C ARG A 206 -9.65 -13.88 -11.52
N GLN A 207 -9.79 -14.53 -10.38
CA GLN A 207 -8.71 -15.32 -9.80
C GLN A 207 -8.26 -16.45 -10.74
N GLU A 208 -9.21 -17.12 -11.40
CA GLU A 208 -8.92 -18.20 -12.34
C GLU A 208 -8.10 -17.72 -13.55
N GLU A 209 -8.47 -16.56 -14.10
CA GLU A 209 -7.72 -15.93 -15.20
C GLU A 209 -6.30 -15.52 -14.74
N CYS A 210 -6.19 -14.98 -13.55
CA CYS A 210 -4.89 -14.64 -12.96
C CYS A 210 -3.97 -15.86 -12.87
N ILE A 211 -4.49 -17.01 -12.39
CA ILE A 211 -3.74 -18.26 -12.30
C ILE A 211 -3.27 -18.72 -13.69
N ALA A 212 -4.16 -18.70 -14.68
CA ALA A 212 -3.83 -19.08 -16.04
C ALA A 212 -2.73 -18.19 -16.66
N LEU A 213 -2.84 -16.87 -16.48
CA LEU A 213 -1.85 -15.91 -17.01
C LEU A 213 -0.48 -16.03 -16.31
N LYS A 214 -0.45 -16.38 -15.01
CA LYS A 214 0.80 -16.72 -14.30
C LYS A 214 1.47 -17.97 -14.87
N GLN A 215 0.70 -19.02 -15.10
CA GLN A 215 1.21 -20.27 -15.68
C GLN A 215 1.77 -20.09 -17.10
N GLN A 216 1.20 -19.15 -17.85
CA GLN A 216 1.67 -18.76 -19.19
C GLN A 216 2.89 -17.82 -19.17
N GLY A 217 3.35 -17.36 -17.99
CA GLY A 217 4.46 -16.43 -17.86
C GLY A 217 4.14 -15.00 -18.36
N ILE A 218 2.87 -14.69 -18.55
CA ILE A 218 2.42 -13.34 -19.03
C ILE A 218 2.51 -12.31 -17.89
N ILE A 219 2.22 -12.73 -16.65
CA ILE A 219 2.29 -11.83 -15.50
C ILE A 219 3.73 -11.80 -14.99
N ALA A 220 4.34 -10.61 -14.99
CA ALA A 220 5.71 -10.41 -14.53
C ALA A 220 5.84 -10.58 -13.00
N ASP A 221 7.02 -11.02 -12.56
CA ASP A 221 7.34 -11.38 -11.17
C ASP A 221 6.96 -10.31 -10.15
N GLY A 222 7.20 -9.02 -10.43
CA GLY A 222 6.84 -7.91 -9.54
C GLY A 222 5.31 -7.69 -9.37
N MET A 223 4.49 -8.19 -10.30
CA MET A 223 3.02 -8.09 -10.23
C MET A 223 2.40 -9.26 -9.45
N ILE A 224 3.05 -10.42 -9.42
CA ILE A 224 2.53 -11.64 -8.77
C ILE A 224 2.16 -11.40 -7.30
N PRO A 225 3.06 -10.87 -6.44
CA PRO A 225 2.73 -10.64 -5.03
C PRO A 225 1.57 -9.65 -4.84
N LYS A 226 1.46 -8.66 -5.74
CA LYS A 226 0.38 -7.67 -5.71
C LYS A 226 -0.97 -8.30 -6.01
N LEU A 227 -1.05 -9.15 -7.04
CA LEU A 227 -2.26 -9.89 -7.40
C LEU A 227 -2.66 -10.90 -6.31
N ASP A 228 -1.69 -11.62 -5.73
CA ASP A 228 -1.95 -12.56 -4.65
C ASP A 228 -2.54 -11.87 -3.41
N ASN A 229 -1.94 -10.76 -2.99
CA ASN A 229 -2.47 -9.94 -1.90
C ASN A 229 -3.86 -9.39 -2.24
N SER A 230 -4.12 -9.03 -3.49
CA SER A 230 -5.41 -8.51 -3.93
C SER A 230 -6.52 -9.55 -3.86
N PHE A 231 -6.31 -10.73 -4.40
CA PHE A 231 -7.30 -11.81 -4.32
C PHE A 231 -7.50 -12.31 -2.89
N ARG A 232 -6.43 -12.32 -2.08
CA ARG A 232 -6.55 -12.58 -0.64
C ARG A 232 -7.39 -11.52 0.06
N ALA A 233 -7.22 -10.23 -0.27
CA ALA A 233 -8.07 -9.16 0.27
C ALA A 233 -9.55 -9.37 -0.05
N ILE A 234 -9.87 -9.71 -1.30
CA ILE A 234 -11.23 -9.99 -1.74
C ILE A 234 -11.81 -11.19 -0.98
N SER A 235 -11.07 -12.28 -0.85
CA SER A 235 -11.52 -13.47 -0.11
C SER A 235 -11.76 -13.21 1.38
N GLN A 236 -11.16 -12.13 1.92
CA GLN A 236 -11.30 -11.68 3.31
C GLN A 236 -12.28 -10.51 3.48
N GLY A 237 -13.10 -10.21 2.48
CA GLY A 237 -14.22 -9.28 2.59
C GLY A 237 -14.00 -7.89 1.99
N VAL A 238 -12.85 -7.60 1.38
CA VAL A 238 -12.66 -6.36 0.60
C VAL A 238 -13.55 -6.42 -0.63
N SER A 239 -14.41 -5.42 -0.83
CA SER A 239 -15.45 -5.44 -1.87
C SER A 239 -14.88 -5.36 -3.28
N LYS A 240 -13.83 -4.56 -3.48
CA LYS A 240 -13.18 -4.34 -4.78
C LYS A 240 -11.69 -4.06 -4.60
N VAL A 241 -10.90 -4.54 -5.54
CA VAL A 241 -9.49 -4.12 -5.68
C VAL A 241 -9.26 -3.59 -7.09
N MET A 242 -8.67 -2.41 -7.18
CA MET A 242 -8.31 -1.74 -8.43
C MET A 242 -6.80 -1.63 -8.54
N ILE A 243 -6.25 -2.02 -9.67
CA ILE A 243 -4.84 -1.79 -10.03
C ILE A 243 -4.84 -0.83 -11.20
N LEU A 244 -4.28 0.37 -11.01
CA LEU A 244 -4.41 1.44 -11.99
C LEU A 244 -3.22 2.42 -12.00
N HIS A 245 -3.10 3.16 -13.10
CA HIS A 245 -2.17 4.28 -13.16
C HIS A 245 -2.62 5.40 -12.21
N ALA A 246 -1.67 6.00 -11.48
CA ALA A 246 -1.98 7.04 -10.49
C ALA A 246 -2.83 8.19 -11.04
N LYS A 247 -2.66 8.56 -12.31
CA LYS A 247 -3.47 9.59 -13.01
C LYS A 247 -4.93 9.18 -13.25
N ASN A 248 -5.23 7.89 -13.11
CA ASN A 248 -6.56 7.35 -13.37
C ASN A 248 -7.38 7.13 -12.08
N LEU A 249 -6.92 7.66 -10.94
CA LEU A 249 -7.59 7.45 -9.65
C LEU A 249 -9.06 7.85 -9.68
N LEU A 250 -9.38 9.01 -10.26
CA LEU A 250 -10.76 9.52 -10.34
C LEU A 250 -11.58 8.84 -11.44
N SER A 251 -10.96 8.53 -12.59
CA SER A 251 -11.65 7.86 -13.69
C SER A 251 -11.89 6.37 -13.44
N GLY A 252 -11.12 5.76 -12.55
CA GLY A 252 -11.16 4.33 -12.30
C GLY A 252 -10.68 3.47 -13.48
N LYS A 253 -10.01 4.07 -14.48
CA LYS A 253 -9.45 3.31 -15.60
C LYS A 253 -8.26 2.47 -15.11
N GLY A 254 -8.37 1.16 -15.26
CA GLY A 254 -7.36 0.21 -14.79
C GLY A 254 -7.89 -1.21 -14.82
N THR A 255 -7.31 -2.09 -14.00
CA THR A 255 -7.77 -3.47 -13.83
C THR A 255 -8.61 -3.60 -12.57
N LEU A 256 -9.88 -3.96 -12.72
CA LEU A 256 -10.75 -4.37 -11.61
C LEU A 256 -10.54 -5.86 -11.31
N LEU A 257 -10.16 -6.17 -10.09
CA LEU A 257 -10.08 -7.55 -9.62
C LEU A 257 -11.39 -7.91 -8.91
N THR A 258 -11.94 -9.06 -9.27
CA THR A 258 -13.21 -9.57 -8.71
C THR A 258 -13.02 -10.98 -8.18
N GLY A 259 -13.73 -11.32 -7.09
CA GLY A 259 -13.76 -12.68 -6.58
C GLY A 259 -14.39 -13.68 -7.58
N SER A 260 -14.14 -14.95 -7.34
CA SER A 260 -14.85 -16.03 -8.05
C SER A 260 -16.35 -15.85 -7.87
N GLN A 261 -17.16 -16.03 -8.92
CA GLN A 261 -18.60 -16.10 -8.73
C GLN A 261 -18.90 -17.28 -7.80
N SER A 262 -19.62 -17.00 -6.72
CA SER A 262 -20.27 -18.09 -5.99
C SER A 262 -21.09 -18.87 -7.01
N LYS A 263 -20.77 -20.15 -7.21
CA LYS A 263 -21.68 -21.03 -7.94
C LYS A 263 -22.98 -21.04 -7.14
N GLU A 264 -24.01 -20.35 -7.65
CA GLU A 264 -25.39 -20.57 -7.21
C GLU A 264 -25.79 -21.99 -7.46
#